data_d0df910f6d3840d8538b3f210f82868f
#
_entry.id   d0df910f6d3840d8538b3f210f82868f
#
_cell.length_a   1.000
_cell.length_b   1.000
_cell.length_c   1.000
_cell.angle_alpha   90.00
_cell.angle_beta   90.00
_cell.angle_gamma   90.00
#
_symmetry.space_group_name_H-M   'P 1'
#
loop_
_entity.id
_entity.type
_entity.pdbx_description
1 polymer ?
#
loop_
_entity_poly.entity_id
_entity_poly.type
_entity_poly.pdbx_seq_one_letter_code
_entity_poly.pdbx_strand_id
1 'polypeptide(L)'
;MRVVITGASGNVGTALLRSVSRDGPELVGIARRRPPRGQEPYDRARWVECDIGDPAAPLLPEIFAGADVVVHLAWAVHPQRTDPPLTRTNAVGTANVLRAVAAAGVRHVVCASSAAAYTPATRWSRVDEQWPCGGLPASAYSSGKAELETQLDEFEHRRPAIRVARIRPCAVVQGAAAAEMGEWLFGRWLPRVVLGRPGVPVPLWNGLRLQLVHAADVAAAIGSIIERGATGAFNLAADPVLTATDLAAEFGGFRVPVPHRVLTAGAGVSWRLGLQPLHPAWLRLADRACLVDAGRATRELGWTPRYDAVAACADLAAAMRAGRSGASPPLAPGRPAFRFGRPTHQSQRPSPRPRAATAGPGPSVGGSAR
;
A
#
# COMPACT_ATOMS: atom_id res chain seq x y z
N MET A 1 8.61 1.01 -24.74
CA MET A 1 8.55 0.24 -23.50
C MET A 1 7.17 0.42 -22.88
N ARG A 2 6.54 -0.66 -22.44
CA ARG A 2 5.23 -0.68 -21.78
C ARG A 2 5.37 -1.12 -20.33
N VAL A 3 4.92 -0.30 -19.39
CA VAL A 3 4.99 -0.56 -17.95
C VAL A 3 3.58 -0.65 -17.36
N VAL A 4 3.27 -1.78 -16.73
CA VAL A 4 1.98 -1.97 -16.04
C VAL A 4 2.19 -1.85 -14.55
N ILE A 5 1.37 -1.02 -13.88
CA ILE A 5 1.54 -0.66 -12.47
C ILE A 5 0.28 -1.03 -11.71
N THR A 6 0.36 -2.01 -10.81
CA THR A 6 -0.72 -2.28 -9.85
C THR A 6 -0.59 -1.33 -8.67
N GLY A 7 -1.71 -0.83 -8.14
CA GLY A 7 -1.66 0.18 -7.08
C GLY A 7 -1.18 1.56 -7.55
N ALA A 8 -1.27 1.83 -8.85
CA ALA A 8 -0.82 3.08 -9.48
C ALA A 8 -1.47 4.35 -8.89
N SER A 9 -2.64 4.24 -8.29
CA SER A 9 -3.34 5.36 -7.64
C SER A 9 -2.96 5.58 -6.18
N GLY A 10 -2.12 4.72 -5.57
CA GLY A 10 -1.65 4.83 -4.19
C GLY A 10 -0.51 5.83 -4.01
N ASN A 11 0.05 5.88 -2.79
CA ASN A 11 1.12 6.79 -2.40
C ASN A 11 2.32 6.72 -3.37
N VAL A 12 3.02 5.59 -3.45
CA VAL A 12 4.18 5.41 -4.34
C VAL A 12 3.77 5.46 -5.82
N GLY A 13 2.63 4.86 -6.18
CA GLY A 13 2.14 4.85 -7.57
C GLY A 13 1.90 6.25 -8.13
N THR A 14 1.31 7.14 -7.35
CA THR A 14 1.12 8.55 -7.74
C THR A 14 2.45 9.27 -7.96
N ALA A 15 3.44 9.02 -7.10
CA ALA A 15 4.78 9.59 -7.28
C ALA A 15 5.48 9.03 -8.53
N LEU A 16 5.32 7.73 -8.80
CA LEU A 16 5.87 7.09 -9.99
C LEU A 16 5.24 7.65 -11.28
N LEU A 17 3.92 7.86 -11.31
CA LEU A 17 3.28 8.51 -12.45
C LEU A 17 3.81 9.93 -12.70
N ARG A 18 4.13 10.68 -11.63
CA ARG A 18 4.72 12.03 -11.76
C ARG A 18 6.15 12.01 -12.27
N SER A 19 6.93 11.00 -11.94
CA SER A 19 8.35 10.93 -12.29
C SER A 19 8.59 10.57 -13.76
N VAL A 20 7.63 9.92 -14.43
CA VAL A 20 7.76 9.51 -15.82
C VAL A 20 7.45 10.68 -16.75
N SER A 21 8.30 10.92 -17.75
CA SER A 21 8.07 11.96 -18.76
C SER A 21 6.88 11.63 -19.67
N ARG A 22 6.28 12.64 -20.33
CA ARG A 22 5.17 12.42 -21.26
C ARG A 22 5.60 11.63 -22.51
N ASP A 23 6.86 11.79 -22.92
CA ASP A 23 7.47 11.07 -24.05
C ASP A 23 8.11 9.74 -23.61
N GLY A 24 7.85 9.31 -22.38
CA GLY A 24 8.39 8.10 -21.77
C GLY A 24 7.63 6.83 -22.19
N PRO A 25 7.72 5.77 -21.35
CA PRO A 25 7.04 4.52 -21.61
C PRO A 25 5.51 4.66 -21.58
N GLU A 26 4.83 3.78 -22.32
CA GLU A 26 3.39 3.59 -22.17
C GLU A 26 3.09 3.08 -20.74
N LEU A 27 2.25 3.82 -20.01
CA LEU A 27 1.86 3.45 -18.65
C LEU A 27 0.43 2.88 -18.61
N VAL A 28 0.28 1.74 -17.97
CA VAL A 28 -1.03 1.15 -17.67
C VAL A 28 -1.20 1.06 -16.16
N GLY A 29 -2.13 1.83 -15.62
CA GLY A 29 -2.45 1.83 -14.20
C GLY A 29 -3.58 0.87 -13.87
N ILE A 30 -3.37 -0.01 -12.89
CA ILE A 30 -4.40 -0.90 -12.36
C ILE A 30 -4.81 -0.42 -10.99
N ALA A 31 -6.10 -0.22 -10.78
CA ALA A 31 -6.69 0.15 -9.50
C ALA A 31 -8.10 -0.40 -9.36
N ARG A 32 -8.57 -0.65 -8.13
CA ARG A 32 -9.96 -1.05 -7.86
C ARG A 32 -10.98 0.05 -8.15
N ARG A 33 -10.55 1.30 -8.10
CA ARG A 33 -11.33 2.50 -8.41
C ARG A 33 -10.45 3.44 -9.20
N ARG A 34 -10.92 3.87 -10.34
CA ARG A 34 -10.17 4.78 -11.20
C ARG A 34 -10.02 6.15 -10.55
N PRO A 35 -8.86 6.79 -10.67
CA PRO A 35 -8.71 8.19 -10.29
C PRO A 35 -9.52 9.11 -11.23
N PRO A 36 -9.73 10.38 -10.84
CA PRO A 36 -10.41 11.36 -11.69
C PRO A 36 -9.71 11.53 -13.04
N ARG A 37 -10.52 11.65 -14.10
CA ARG A 37 -10.00 11.89 -15.46
C ARG A 37 -9.49 13.32 -15.61
N GLY A 38 -8.45 13.50 -16.43
CA GLY A 38 -7.93 14.84 -16.78
C GLY A 38 -7.18 15.53 -15.64
N GLN A 39 -6.81 14.80 -14.60
CA GLN A 39 -6.00 15.32 -13.49
C GLN A 39 -4.60 14.72 -13.48
N GLU A 40 -3.58 15.57 -13.47
CA GLU A 40 -2.20 15.12 -13.25
C GLU A 40 -2.02 14.52 -11.83
N PRO A 41 -1.23 13.45 -11.74
CA PRO A 41 -0.49 12.73 -12.80
C PRO A 41 -1.28 11.56 -13.42
N TYR A 42 -2.57 11.44 -13.16
CA TYR A 42 -3.37 10.27 -13.52
C TYR A 42 -3.73 10.23 -15.00
N ASP A 43 -3.65 11.35 -15.72
CA ASP A 43 -3.81 11.46 -17.17
C ASP A 43 -2.64 10.85 -17.97
N ARG A 44 -1.53 10.50 -17.27
CA ARG A 44 -0.34 9.89 -17.87
C ARG A 44 -0.44 8.38 -18.09
N ALA A 45 -1.47 7.74 -17.56
CA ALA A 45 -1.66 6.31 -17.67
C ALA A 45 -3.02 5.93 -18.26
N ARG A 46 -3.03 4.87 -19.05
CA ARG A 46 -4.26 4.17 -19.39
C ARG A 46 -4.73 3.37 -18.19
N TRP A 47 -5.96 3.57 -17.73
CA TRP A 47 -6.46 2.95 -16.52
C TRP A 47 -7.31 1.71 -16.79
N VAL A 48 -7.03 0.65 -16.04
CA VAL A 48 -7.84 -0.57 -15.98
C VAL A 48 -8.36 -0.73 -14.54
N GLU A 49 -9.69 -0.87 -14.42
CA GLU A 49 -10.30 -1.16 -13.12
C GLU A 49 -10.28 -2.67 -12.89
N CYS A 50 -9.55 -3.10 -11.86
CA CYS A 50 -9.39 -4.51 -11.52
C CYS A 50 -9.07 -4.67 -10.03
N ASP A 51 -9.74 -5.61 -9.37
CA ASP A 51 -9.37 -6.08 -8.04
C ASP A 51 -8.42 -7.27 -8.20
N ILE A 52 -7.15 -7.07 -7.92
CA ILE A 52 -6.14 -8.14 -8.01
C ILE A 52 -6.39 -9.30 -7.05
N GLY A 53 -7.12 -9.05 -5.96
CA GLY A 53 -7.49 -10.06 -4.96
C GLY A 53 -8.72 -10.90 -5.35
N ASP A 54 -9.34 -10.64 -6.49
CA ASP A 54 -10.42 -11.48 -6.99
C ASP A 54 -9.84 -12.83 -7.44
N PRO A 55 -10.32 -13.97 -6.88
CA PRO A 55 -9.87 -15.30 -7.31
C PRO A 55 -10.09 -15.55 -8.79
N ALA A 56 -11.11 -14.91 -9.37
CA ALA A 56 -11.44 -14.98 -10.78
C ALA A 56 -10.84 -13.82 -11.59
N ALA A 57 -9.78 -13.14 -11.11
CA ALA A 57 -9.15 -12.04 -11.87
C ALA A 57 -8.54 -12.55 -13.21
N PRO A 58 -9.36 -13.05 -14.16
CA PRO A 58 -8.92 -13.68 -15.41
C PRO A 58 -8.27 -12.64 -16.34
N LEU A 59 -8.52 -11.35 -16.09
CA LEU A 59 -8.07 -10.24 -16.91
C LEU A 59 -6.59 -9.89 -16.71
N LEU A 60 -5.95 -10.28 -15.62
CA LEU A 60 -4.57 -9.89 -15.35
C LEU A 60 -3.58 -10.34 -16.45
N PRO A 61 -3.61 -11.60 -16.96
CA PRO A 61 -2.73 -11.99 -18.04
C PRO A 61 -2.95 -11.17 -19.32
N GLU A 62 -4.19 -10.84 -19.65
CA GLU A 62 -4.53 -10.00 -20.82
C GLU A 62 -4.03 -8.57 -20.65
N ILE A 63 -4.17 -8.00 -19.44
CA ILE A 63 -3.68 -6.65 -19.13
C ILE A 63 -2.15 -6.62 -19.22
N PHE A 64 -1.48 -7.69 -18.81
CA PHE A 64 -0.02 -7.80 -18.80
C PHE A 64 0.56 -8.20 -20.16
N ALA A 65 -0.27 -8.65 -21.09
CA ALA A 65 0.21 -9.03 -22.43
C ALA A 65 0.94 -7.87 -23.12
N GLY A 66 2.16 -8.14 -23.59
CA GLY A 66 3.03 -7.15 -24.20
C GLY A 66 3.64 -6.12 -23.23
N ALA A 67 3.53 -6.32 -21.92
CA ALA A 67 4.24 -5.49 -20.96
C ALA A 67 5.73 -5.90 -20.89
N ASP A 68 6.61 -4.91 -20.93
CA ASP A 68 8.03 -5.10 -20.68
C ASP A 68 8.32 -5.30 -19.19
N VAL A 69 7.60 -4.53 -18.34
CA VAL A 69 7.77 -4.51 -16.89
C VAL A 69 6.42 -4.43 -16.19
N VAL A 70 6.28 -5.20 -15.10
CA VAL A 70 5.17 -5.05 -14.15
C VAL A 70 5.71 -4.49 -12.83
N VAL A 71 5.15 -3.37 -12.37
CA VAL A 71 5.45 -2.76 -11.07
C VAL A 71 4.30 -3.05 -10.12
N HIS A 72 4.55 -3.89 -9.11
CA HIS A 72 3.54 -4.31 -8.15
C HIS A 72 3.61 -3.49 -6.87
N LEU A 73 2.74 -2.46 -6.78
CA LEU A 73 2.62 -1.55 -5.63
C LEU A 73 1.32 -1.73 -4.85
N ALA A 74 0.38 -2.53 -5.35
CA ALA A 74 -0.90 -2.73 -4.71
C ALA A 74 -0.72 -3.49 -3.39
N TRP A 75 -1.08 -2.83 -2.29
CA TRP A 75 -0.98 -3.38 -0.94
C TRP A 75 -2.06 -2.76 -0.04
N ALA A 76 -2.76 -3.59 0.73
CA ALA A 76 -3.66 -3.12 1.77
C ALA A 76 -2.86 -2.88 3.05
N VAL A 77 -2.81 -1.64 3.53
CA VAL A 77 -2.00 -1.24 4.68
C VAL A 77 -2.79 -1.30 5.99
N HIS A 78 -4.08 -0.96 5.96
CA HIS A 78 -4.93 -0.94 7.14
C HIS A 78 -5.89 -2.12 7.19
N PRO A 79 -5.84 -2.92 8.28
CA PRO A 79 -6.92 -3.85 8.58
C PRO A 79 -8.15 -3.02 8.97
N GLN A 80 -9.19 -3.07 8.17
CA GLN A 80 -10.50 -2.64 8.62
C GLN A 80 -11.04 -3.66 9.62
N ARG A 81 -11.82 -3.22 10.64
CA ARG A 81 -12.34 -4.10 11.69
C ARG A 81 -13.15 -5.30 11.18
N THR A 82 -13.67 -5.22 9.97
CA THR A 82 -14.67 -6.15 9.42
C THR A 82 -14.17 -6.99 8.27
N ASP A 83 -12.85 -6.97 7.98
CA ASP A 83 -12.46 -7.46 6.69
C ASP A 83 -11.16 -8.22 6.63
N PRO A 84 -11.11 -9.25 5.83
CA PRO A 84 -9.92 -9.88 5.27
C PRO A 84 -9.32 -9.20 4.02
N PRO A 85 -9.33 -7.85 3.75
CA PRO A 85 -8.66 -7.32 2.57
C PRO A 85 -7.17 -7.52 2.65
N LEU A 86 -6.60 -7.68 3.84
CA LEU A 86 -5.18 -7.96 3.99
C LEU A 86 -4.82 -9.26 3.28
N THR A 87 -5.46 -10.39 3.66
CA THR A 87 -5.19 -11.68 3.03
C THR A 87 -5.58 -11.67 1.55
N ARG A 88 -6.76 -11.14 1.23
CA ARG A 88 -7.27 -11.10 -0.14
C ARG A 88 -6.38 -10.26 -1.06
N THR A 89 -6.05 -9.03 -0.69
CA THR A 89 -5.25 -8.15 -1.52
C THR A 89 -3.77 -8.52 -1.47
N ASN A 90 -3.23 -8.77 -0.26
CA ASN A 90 -1.80 -8.89 -0.08
C ASN A 90 -1.28 -10.28 -0.43
N ALA A 91 -1.88 -11.35 0.08
CA ALA A 91 -1.44 -12.71 -0.22
C ALA A 91 -1.99 -13.20 -1.55
N VAL A 92 -3.33 -13.27 -1.70
CA VAL A 92 -3.98 -13.79 -2.90
C VAL A 92 -3.72 -12.87 -4.10
N GLY A 93 -3.84 -11.57 -3.93
CA GLY A 93 -3.61 -10.58 -4.99
C GLY A 93 -2.18 -10.62 -5.52
N THR A 94 -1.19 -10.72 -4.65
CA THR A 94 0.22 -10.88 -5.07
C THR A 94 0.42 -12.19 -5.84
N ALA A 95 -0.11 -13.31 -5.33
CA ALA A 95 -0.02 -14.59 -6.04
C ALA A 95 -0.68 -14.52 -7.43
N ASN A 96 -1.82 -13.83 -7.57
CA ASN A 96 -2.48 -13.61 -8.87
C ASN A 96 -1.61 -12.77 -9.82
N VAL A 97 -0.99 -11.69 -9.31
CA VAL A 97 -0.09 -10.85 -10.10
C VAL A 97 1.12 -11.64 -10.58
N LEU A 98 1.81 -12.38 -9.70
CA LEU A 98 2.98 -13.18 -10.07
C LEU A 98 2.63 -14.29 -11.06
N ARG A 99 1.47 -14.94 -10.91
CA ARG A 99 0.97 -15.93 -11.86
C ARG A 99 0.70 -15.29 -13.23
N ALA A 100 0.08 -14.13 -13.26
CA ALA A 100 -0.21 -13.39 -14.49
C ALA A 100 1.07 -12.89 -15.18
N VAL A 101 2.07 -12.43 -14.43
CA VAL A 101 3.42 -12.09 -14.95
C VAL A 101 4.01 -13.26 -15.71
N ALA A 102 3.98 -14.47 -15.11
CA ALA A 102 4.51 -15.67 -15.75
C ALA A 102 3.69 -16.08 -16.98
N ALA A 103 2.36 -16.03 -16.90
CA ALA A 103 1.46 -16.41 -18.01
C ALA A 103 1.55 -15.46 -19.20
N ALA A 104 1.75 -14.15 -18.96
CA ALA A 104 1.89 -13.14 -20.01
C ALA A 104 3.31 -13.04 -20.59
N GLY A 105 4.27 -13.80 -20.07
CA GLY A 105 5.66 -13.78 -20.55
C GLY A 105 6.42 -12.48 -20.22
N VAL A 106 5.99 -11.74 -19.18
CA VAL A 106 6.68 -10.53 -18.72
C VAL A 106 8.05 -10.90 -18.16
N ARG A 107 9.07 -10.19 -18.59
CA ARG A 107 10.47 -10.54 -18.27
C ARG A 107 11.02 -9.85 -17.02
N HIS A 108 10.36 -8.82 -16.52
CA HIS A 108 10.83 -8.07 -15.37
C HIS A 108 9.66 -7.65 -14.47
N VAL A 109 9.76 -7.94 -13.19
CA VAL A 109 8.79 -7.51 -12.17
C VAL A 109 9.50 -6.76 -11.06
N VAL A 110 8.94 -5.61 -10.67
CA VAL A 110 9.41 -4.80 -9.53
C VAL A 110 8.33 -4.82 -8.46
N CYS A 111 8.63 -5.36 -7.28
CA CYS A 111 7.66 -5.48 -6.19
C CYS A 111 7.99 -4.54 -5.03
N ALA A 112 6.97 -3.86 -4.51
CA ALA A 112 7.10 -3.06 -3.30
C ALA A 112 6.97 -3.94 -2.05
N SER A 113 8.12 -4.34 -1.48
CA SER A 113 8.23 -4.88 -0.15
C SER A 113 8.31 -3.76 0.90
N SER A 114 9.06 -3.93 1.98
CA SER A 114 9.25 -2.93 3.04
C SER A 114 10.42 -3.30 3.94
N ALA A 115 11.09 -2.33 4.55
CA ALA A 115 11.98 -2.55 5.69
C ALA A 115 11.29 -3.24 6.88
N ALA A 116 9.96 -3.18 6.95
CA ALA A 116 9.17 -3.91 7.94
C ALA A 116 9.19 -5.44 7.76
N ALA A 117 9.65 -5.96 6.62
CA ALA A 117 9.79 -7.39 6.40
C ALA A 117 10.93 -8.01 7.22
N TYR A 118 11.90 -7.21 7.61
CA TYR A 118 13.07 -7.70 8.36
C TYR A 118 12.73 -8.20 9.76
N THR A 119 13.43 -9.23 10.17
CA THR A 119 13.50 -9.63 11.59
C THR A 119 14.11 -8.49 12.41
N PRO A 120 13.54 -8.12 13.57
CA PRO A 120 14.11 -7.08 14.41
C PRO A 120 15.59 -7.28 14.71
N ALA A 121 16.38 -6.24 14.51
CA ALA A 121 17.82 -6.20 14.83
C ALA A 121 18.09 -5.45 16.14
N THR A 122 19.37 -5.43 16.53
CA THR A 122 19.83 -4.60 17.65
C THR A 122 19.48 -3.14 17.37
N ARG A 123 18.97 -2.45 18.39
CA ARG A 123 18.59 -1.05 18.30
C ARG A 123 19.78 -0.19 17.81
N TRP A 124 19.55 0.70 16.87
CA TRP A 124 20.52 1.54 16.20
C TRP A 124 21.46 0.85 15.19
N SER A 125 21.48 -0.49 15.12
CA SER A 125 22.18 -1.16 14.02
C SER A 125 21.41 -0.99 12.72
N ARG A 126 22.11 -0.70 11.63
CA ARG A 126 21.56 -0.73 10.28
C ARG A 126 21.78 -2.10 9.67
N VAL A 127 20.76 -2.59 8.98
CA VAL A 127 20.81 -3.89 8.29
C VAL A 127 20.84 -3.66 6.78
N ASP A 128 21.57 -4.52 6.09
CA ASP A 128 21.60 -4.58 4.63
C ASP A 128 20.51 -5.52 4.07
N GLU A 129 20.51 -5.73 2.76
CA GLU A 129 19.52 -6.54 2.07
C GLU A 129 19.64 -8.05 2.32
N GLN A 130 20.74 -8.50 2.92
CA GLN A 130 20.95 -9.91 3.28
C GLN A 130 20.38 -10.27 4.65
N TRP A 131 19.98 -9.25 5.45
CA TRP A 131 19.38 -9.49 6.75
C TRP A 131 18.08 -10.28 6.64
N PRO A 132 17.80 -11.26 7.54
CA PRO A 132 16.63 -12.14 7.44
C PRO A 132 15.29 -11.39 7.44
N CYS A 133 14.37 -11.82 6.60
CA CYS A 133 13.02 -11.29 6.44
C CYS A 133 11.98 -12.14 7.21
N GLY A 134 12.17 -12.31 8.54
CA GLY A 134 11.20 -13.03 9.39
C GLY A 134 10.07 -12.18 9.93
N GLY A 135 10.08 -10.88 9.71
CA GLY A 135 9.06 -9.95 10.19
C GLY A 135 8.96 -9.81 11.70
N LEU A 136 7.93 -9.10 12.14
CA LEU A 136 7.53 -8.96 13.55
C LEU A 136 6.14 -9.59 13.74
N PRO A 137 6.02 -10.76 14.38
CA PRO A 137 4.73 -11.48 14.53
C PRO A 137 3.61 -10.66 15.17
N ALA A 138 3.96 -9.66 16.01
CA ALA A 138 3.01 -8.77 16.65
C ALA A 138 2.39 -7.71 15.68
N SER A 139 2.82 -7.69 14.42
CA SER A 139 2.36 -6.76 13.39
C SER A 139 1.93 -7.51 12.12
N ALA A 140 0.62 -7.52 11.83
CA ALA A 140 0.08 -8.14 10.62
C ALA A 140 0.70 -7.55 9.35
N TYR A 141 1.02 -6.23 9.34
CA TYR A 141 1.72 -5.60 8.23
C TYR A 141 3.12 -6.18 8.04
N SER A 142 3.89 -6.30 9.11
CA SER A 142 5.25 -6.82 9.06
C SER A 142 5.27 -8.30 8.65
N SER A 143 4.40 -9.12 9.26
CA SER A 143 4.26 -10.54 8.90
C SER A 143 3.84 -10.72 7.43
N GLY A 144 2.90 -9.91 6.95
CA GLY A 144 2.49 -9.94 5.55
C GLY A 144 3.60 -9.53 4.58
N LYS A 145 4.48 -8.58 4.97
CA LYS A 145 5.65 -8.23 4.16
C LYS A 145 6.73 -9.32 4.16
N ALA A 146 6.92 -10.01 5.27
CA ALA A 146 7.79 -11.18 5.32
C ALA A 146 7.24 -12.34 4.45
N GLU A 147 5.92 -12.57 4.46
CA GLU A 147 5.27 -13.54 3.58
C GLU A 147 5.43 -13.17 2.09
N LEU A 148 5.32 -11.88 1.74
CA LEU A 148 5.60 -11.40 0.38
C LEU A 148 7.04 -11.75 -0.05
N GLU A 149 8.03 -11.54 0.81
CA GLU A 149 9.43 -11.89 0.51
C GLU A 149 9.56 -13.39 0.22
N THR A 150 8.93 -14.25 1.04
CA THR A 150 8.90 -15.70 0.80
C THR A 150 8.23 -16.05 -0.55
N GLN A 151 7.09 -15.43 -0.89
CA GLN A 151 6.43 -15.64 -2.19
C GLN A 151 7.32 -15.23 -3.36
N LEU A 152 8.08 -14.14 -3.23
CA LEU A 152 9.01 -13.68 -4.26
C LEU A 152 10.20 -14.64 -4.40
N ASP A 153 10.76 -15.14 -3.30
CA ASP A 153 11.85 -16.14 -3.34
C ASP A 153 11.41 -17.42 -4.03
N GLU A 154 10.21 -17.92 -3.72
CA GLU A 154 9.62 -19.07 -4.39
C GLU A 154 9.36 -18.82 -5.88
N PHE A 155 8.92 -17.61 -6.22
CA PHE A 155 8.67 -17.23 -7.60
C PHE A 155 9.97 -17.17 -8.41
N GLU A 156 11.01 -16.55 -7.89
CA GLU A 156 12.35 -16.50 -8.51
C GLU A 156 12.90 -17.90 -8.74
N HIS A 157 12.81 -18.77 -7.73
CA HIS A 157 13.26 -20.16 -7.85
C HIS A 157 12.52 -20.93 -8.95
N ARG A 158 11.20 -20.76 -9.05
CA ARG A 158 10.37 -21.46 -10.05
C ARG A 158 10.44 -20.83 -11.45
N ARG A 159 10.86 -19.59 -11.58
CA ARG A 159 10.85 -18.79 -12.81
C ARG A 159 12.15 -18.01 -13.00
N PRO A 160 13.30 -18.66 -13.08
CA PRO A 160 14.61 -18.00 -13.12
C PRO A 160 14.82 -17.11 -14.36
N ALA A 161 14.02 -17.28 -15.41
CA ALA A 161 14.05 -16.43 -16.60
C ALA A 161 13.38 -15.06 -16.39
N ILE A 162 12.61 -14.87 -15.29
CA ILE A 162 11.95 -13.60 -14.97
C ILE A 162 12.80 -12.87 -13.96
N ARG A 163 13.23 -11.67 -14.30
CA ARG A 163 13.96 -10.78 -13.40
C ARG A 163 13.03 -10.25 -12.32
N VAL A 164 13.39 -10.42 -11.06
CA VAL A 164 12.64 -9.90 -9.92
C VAL A 164 13.49 -8.87 -9.19
N ALA A 165 12.95 -7.66 -9.04
CA ALA A 165 13.47 -6.66 -8.13
C ALA A 165 12.46 -6.39 -7.02
N ARG A 166 12.95 -6.16 -5.81
CA ARG A 166 12.11 -5.81 -4.68
C ARG A 166 12.66 -4.58 -4.00
N ILE A 167 11.84 -3.55 -3.84
CA ILE A 167 12.21 -2.39 -3.05
C ILE A 167 11.78 -2.61 -1.61
N ARG A 168 12.65 -2.28 -0.66
CA ARG A 168 12.40 -2.34 0.79
C ARG A 168 12.48 -0.93 1.40
N PRO A 169 11.53 -0.04 1.08
CA PRO A 169 11.53 1.29 1.67
C PRO A 169 11.24 1.22 3.17
N CYS A 170 11.81 2.17 3.92
CA CYS A 170 11.33 2.53 5.25
C CYS A 170 9.94 3.21 5.17
N ALA A 171 9.56 4.05 6.14
CA ALA A 171 8.25 4.73 6.06
C ALA A 171 8.22 5.74 4.90
N VAL A 172 7.34 5.50 3.91
CA VAL A 172 7.23 6.33 2.70
C VAL A 172 6.24 7.45 2.91
N VAL A 173 6.69 8.70 2.80
CA VAL A 173 5.88 9.89 3.02
C VAL A 173 5.89 10.83 1.81
N GLN A 174 4.82 11.60 1.65
CA GLN A 174 4.71 12.79 0.78
C GLN A 174 3.46 13.59 1.13
N GLY A 175 3.42 14.85 0.76
CA GLY A 175 2.27 15.72 0.99
C GLY A 175 0.96 15.25 0.35
N ALA A 176 1.00 14.58 -0.81
CA ALA A 176 -0.20 14.02 -1.44
C ALA A 176 -0.87 12.90 -0.61
N ALA A 177 -0.13 12.22 0.27
CA ALA A 177 -0.65 11.19 1.18
C ALA A 177 -1.10 11.74 2.54
N ALA A 178 -1.08 13.06 2.75
CA ALA A 178 -1.34 13.68 4.03
C ALA A 178 -2.74 13.38 4.59
N ALA A 179 -3.76 13.32 3.75
CA ALA A 179 -5.11 12.98 4.22
C ALA A 179 -5.19 11.52 4.66
N GLU A 180 -4.67 10.59 3.86
CA GLU A 180 -4.63 9.15 4.17
C GLU A 180 -3.85 8.92 5.47
N MET A 181 -2.62 9.43 5.56
CA MET A 181 -1.78 9.25 6.75
C MET A 181 -2.34 9.94 7.99
N GLY A 182 -2.95 11.10 7.82
CA GLY A 182 -3.62 11.82 8.91
C GLY A 182 -4.80 11.03 9.48
N GLU A 183 -5.59 10.40 8.63
CA GLU A 183 -6.67 9.50 9.07
C GLU A 183 -6.13 8.28 9.81
N TRP A 184 -4.99 7.75 9.41
CA TRP A 184 -4.36 6.62 10.06
C TRP A 184 -3.78 6.93 11.43
N LEU A 185 -3.06 8.06 11.53
CA LEU A 185 -2.31 8.43 12.73
C LEU A 185 -3.21 9.07 13.80
N PHE A 186 -4.12 9.92 13.36
CA PHE A 186 -4.88 10.80 14.27
C PHE A 186 -6.38 10.51 14.27
N GLY A 187 -6.86 9.79 13.26
CA GLY A 187 -8.29 9.61 13.09
C GLY A 187 -9.03 10.91 12.80
N ARG A 188 -10.36 10.90 13.07
CA ARG A 188 -11.24 12.05 12.82
C ARG A 188 -11.32 13.04 13.97
N TRP A 189 -10.75 12.67 15.11
CA TRP A 189 -10.95 13.39 16.37
C TRP A 189 -9.91 14.48 16.61
N LEU A 190 -8.75 14.39 15.97
CA LEU A 190 -7.75 15.44 16.08
C LEU A 190 -8.06 16.52 15.04
N PRO A 191 -8.52 17.73 15.47
CA PRO A 191 -8.73 18.82 14.54
C PRO A 191 -7.42 19.19 13.85
N ARG A 192 -7.42 19.29 12.53
CA ARG A 192 -6.24 19.69 11.74
C ARG A 192 -5.61 21.01 12.24
N VAL A 193 -6.44 21.87 12.83
CA VAL A 193 -6.02 23.14 13.41
C VAL A 193 -5.05 22.98 14.60
N VAL A 194 -4.99 21.80 15.21
CA VAL A 194 -4.06 21.49 16.30
C VAL A 194 -2.68 21.12 15.77
N LEU A 195 -2.60 20.56 14.55
CA LEU A 195 -1.34 20.20 13.93
C LEU A 195 -0.55 21.45 13.56
N GLY A 196 0.68 21.53 14.05
CA GLY A 196 1.57 22.66 13.78
C GLY A 196 1.36 23.89 14.66
N ARG A 197 0.49 23.85 15.68
CA ARG A 197 0.44 24.91 16.70
C ARG A 197 1.58 24.77 17.68
N PRO A 198 2.33 25.84 17.95
CA PRO A 198 3.36 25.82 18.99
C PRO A 198 2.70 25.47 20.34
N GLY A 199 3.39 24.65 21.11
CA GLY A 199 2.94 24.28 22.44
C GLY A 199 2.00 23.08 22.55
N VAL A 200 1.73 22.36 21.45
CA VAL A 200 0.96 21.10 21.49
C VAL A 200 1.83 19.96 22.06
N PRO A 201 1.37 19.29 23.15
CA PRO A 201 2.10 18.15 23.69
C PRO A 201 1.95 16.93 22.77
N VAL A 202 3.07 16.36 22.35
CA VAL A 202 3.12 15.14 21.52
C VAL A 202 3.65 13.98 22.37
N PRO A 203 2.80 13.02 22.79
CA PRO A 203 3.21 11.92 23.63
C PRO A 203 3.99 10.88 22.79
N LEU A 204 5.30 10.78 23.02
CA LEU A 204 6.21 9.86 22.34
C LEU A 204 7.20 9.25 23.34
N TRP A 205 7.65 8.02 23.08
CA TRP A 205 8.62 7.34 23.95
C TRP A 205 10.06 7.68 23.56
N ASN A 206 10.94 7.61 24.54
CA ASN A 206 12.35 8.02 24.41
C ASN A 206 13.14 7.25 23.33
N GLY A 207 12.75 6.02 23.10
CA GLY A 207 13.48 5.16 22.18
C GLY A 207 12.92 5.16 20.77
N LEU A 208 11.97 6.05 20.42
CA LEU A 208 11.46 6.15 19.06
C LEU A 208 12.59 6.57 18.12
N ARG A 209 12.73 5.82 17.06
CA ARG A 209 13.61 6.10 15.94
C ARG A 209 12.90 5.75 14.66
N LEU A 210 12.92 6.63 13.70
CA LEU A 210 12.17 6.47 12.45
C LEU A 210 13.03 6.87 11.27
N GLN A 211 13.16 5.99 10.30
CA GLN A 211 13.68 6.36 8.97
C GLN A 211 12.49 6.68 8.06
N LEU A 212 12.64 7.73 7.30
CA LEU A 212 11.69 8.15 6.28
C LEU A 212 12.37 8.14 4.91
N VAL A 213 11.54 8.00 3.88
CA VAL A 213 11.92 8.25 2.50
C VAL A 213 10.76 8.95 1.79
N HIS A 214 11.07 9.95 0.97
CA HIS A 214 10.03 10.63 0.20
C HIS A 214 9.55 9.74 -0.96
N ALA A 215 8.24 9.76 -1.24
CA ALA A 215 7.66 8.93 -2.31
C ALA A 215 8.27 9.20 -3.69
N ALA A 216 8.71 10.44 -3.96
CA ALA A 216 9.41 10.78 -5.20
C ALA A 216 10.76 10.07 -5.34
N ASP A 217 11.48 9.88 -4.23
CA ASP A 217 12.75 9.18 -4.21
C ASP A 217 12.58 7.67 -4.39
N VAL A 218 11.50 7.11 -3.82
CA VAL A 218 11.11 5.72 -4.09
C VAL A 218 10.75 5.53 -5.57
N ALA A 219 10.03 6.49 -6.17
CA ALA A 219 9.71 6.47 -7.59
C ALA A 219 10.97 6.54 -8.47
N ALA A 220 11.94 7.37 -8.11
CA ALA A 220 13.23 7.46 -8.79
C ALA A 220 14.00 6.13 -8.73
N ALA A 221 14.01 5.46 -7.57
CA ALA A 221 14.63 4.13 -7.44
C ALA A 221 13.95 3.10 -8.34
N ILE A 222 12.62 3.09 -8.42
CA ILE A 222 11.87 2.19 -9.33
C ILE A 222 12.25 2.49 -10.79
N GLY A 223 12.34 3.77 -11.19
CA GLY A 223 12.79 4.18 -12.52
C GLY A 223 14.18 3.62 -12.84
N SER A 224 15.16 3.83 -11.95
CA SER A 224 16.52 3.31 -12.11
C SER A 224 16.59 1.78 -12.17
N ILE A 225 15.75 1.07 -11.40
CA ILE A 225 15.63 -0.40 -11.47
C ILE A 225 15.14 -0.84 -12.86
N ILE A 226 14.13 -0.17 -13.39
CA ILE A 226 13.55 -0.47 -14.70
C ILE A 226 14.58 -0.21 -15.81
N GLU A 227 15.21 0.97 -15.81
CA GLU A 227 16.19 1.38 -16.81
C GLU A 227 17.40 0.46 -16.86
N ARG A 228 17.91 0.05 -15.69
CA ARG A 228 19.08 -0.82 -15.57
C ARG A 228 18.75 -2.31 -15.69
N GLY A 229 17.47 -2.67 -15.63
CA GLY A 229 17.03 -4.07 -15.52
C GLY A 229 17.57 -4.74 -14.25
N ALA A 230 17.72 -3.99 -13.16
CA ALA A 230 18.29 -4.48 -11.91
C ALA A 230 17.40 -5.53 -11.23
N THR A 231 18.02 -6.40 -10.44
CA THR A 231 17.37 -7.52 -9.73
C THR A 231 17.75 -7.58 -8.27
N GLY A 232 17.01 -8.36 -7.48
CA GLY A 232 17.24 -8.54 -6.05
C GLY A 232 16.62 -7.42 -5.21
N ALA A 233 17.03 -7.32 -3.96
CA ALA A 233 16.45 -6.37 -3.00
C ALA A 233 17.23 -5.05 -2.93
N PHE A 234 16.51 -3.95 -2.71
CA PHE A 234 17.08 -2.61 -2.54
C PHE A 234 16.41 -1.91 -1.36
N ASN A 235 17.18 -1.64 -0.33
CA ASN A 235 16.74 -0.80 0.78
C ASN A 235 16.66 0.67 0.35
N LEU A 236 15.61 1.37 0.77
CA LEU A 236 15.42 2.78 0.46
C LEU A 236 15.09 3.55 1.74
N ALA A 237 16.01 4.39 2.17
CA ALA A 237 15.89 5.25 3.34
C ALA A 237 16.68 6.53 3.15
N ALA A 238 16.18 7.62 3.71
CA ALA A 238 16.92 8.89 3.80
C ALA A 238 17.44 9.11 5.22
N ASP A 239 18.54 9.82 5.35
CA ASP A 239 19.07 10.30 6.62
C ASP A 239 18.58 11.73 6.91
N PRO A 240 18.64 12.20 8.18
CA PRO A 240 19.01 11.44 9.38
C PRO A 240 17.87 10.52 9.87
N VAL A 241 18.20 9.60 10.78
CA VAL A 241 17.18 8.87 11.56
C VAL A 241 16.49 9.86 12.50
N LEU A 242 15.19 10.03 12.36
CA LEU A 242 14.41 10.96 13.19
C LEU A 242 14.13 10.35 14.55
N THR A 243 14.34 11.15 15.60
CA THR A 243 14.00 10.83 16.97
C THR A 243 12.58 11.29 17.33
N ALA A 244 12.11 10.94 18.53
CA ALA A 244 10.86 11.43 19.07
C ALA A 244 10.81 12.97 19.18
N THR A 245 11.93 13.61 19.44
CA THR A 245 12.03 15.06 19.54
C THR A 245 11.91 15.71 18.18
N ASP A 246 12.62 15.17 17.18
CA ASP A 246 12.56 15.68 15.81
C ASP A 246 11.12 15.58 15.25
N LEU A 247 10.47 14.44 15.45
CA LEU A 247 9.08 14.26 15.03
C LEU A 247 8.12 15.23 15.71
N ALA A 248 8.26 15.44 17.03
CA ALA A 248 7.40 16.38 17.74
C ALA A 248 7.58 17.82 17.21
N ALA A 249 8.82 18.22 16.91
CA ALA A 249 9.14 19.54 16.37
C ALA A 249 8.55 19.72 14.95
N GLU A 250 8.68 18.73 14.08
CA GLU A 250 8.15 18.80 12.71
C GLU A 250 6.62 18.95 12.68
N PHE A 251 5.92 18.33 13.63
CA PHE A 251 4.49 18.53 13.80
C PHE A 251 4.12 19.78 14.61
N GLY A 252 5.09 20.65 14.92
CA GLY A 252 4.89 21.96 15.56
C GLY A 252 4.63 21.90 17.05
N GLY A 253 4.85 20.75 17.69
CA GLY A 253 4.65 20.55 19.12
C GLY A 253 5.95 20.38 19.89
N PHE A 254 5.80 20.03 21.16
CA PHE A 254 6.92 19.58 21.99
C PHE A 254 6.67 18.15 22.49
N ARG A 255 7.75 17.42 22.62
CA ARG A 255 7.68 16.03 23.08
C ARG A 255 7.33 15.92 24.55
N VAL A 256 6.32 15.12 24.87
CA VAL A 256 6.05 14.65 26.24
C VAL A 256 6.50 13.18 26.32
N PRO A 257 7.50 12.87 27.17
CA PRO A 257 8.01 11.50 27.28
C PRO A 257 6.96 10.60 27.97
N VAL A 258 6.47 9.61 27.23
CA VAL A 258 5.55 8.60 27.75
C VAL A 258 6.14 7.21 27.50
N PRO A 259 6.15 6.30 28.50
CA PRO A 259 6.64 4.95 28.27
C PRO A 259 5.90 4.23 27.14
N HIS A 260 6.64 3.55 26.25
CA HIS A 260 6.09 2.84 25.10
C HIS A 260 4.94 1.87 25.48
N ARG A 261 5.07 1.17 26.59
CA ARG A 261 4.04 0.25 27.09
C ARG A 261 2.73 0.96 27.40
N VAL A 262 2.79 2.16 27.99
CA VAL A 262 1.60 2.98 28.32
C VAL A 262 0.93 3.45 27.03
N LEU A 263 1.69 3.96 26.07
CA LEU A 263 1.15 4.38 24.76
C LEU A 263 0.49 3.22 24.02
N THR A 264 1.16 2.06 24.01
CA THR A 264 0.64 0.87 23.33
C THR A 264 -0.64 0.34 23.99
N ALA A 265 -0.69 0.35 25.34
CA ALA A 265 -1.89 -0.04 26.09
C ALA A 265 -3.04 0.94 25.84
N GLY A 266 -2.80 2.25 25.94
CA GLY A 266 -3.77 3.30 25.66
C GLY A 266 -4.31 3.24 24.23
N ALA A 267 -3.41 3.05 23.24
CA ALA A 267 -3.80 2.84 21.85
C ALA A 267 -4.67 1.58 21.69
N GLY A 268 -4.36 0.49 22.42
CA GLY A 268 -5.15 -0.74 22.39
C GLY A 268 -6.57 -0.58 22.94
N VAL A 269 -6.71 0.14 24.04
CA VAL A 269 -8.02 0.44 24.64
C VAL A 269 -8.84 1.36 23.73
N SER A 270 -8.28 2.48 23.32
CA SER A 270 -8.97 3.46 22.48
C SER A 270 -9.35 2.89 21.09
N TRP A 271 -8.50 2.02 20.52
CA TRP A 271 -8.82 1.31 19.29
C TRP A 271 -9.99 0.32 19.48
N ARG A 272 -10.00 -0.46 20.57
CA ARG A 272 -11.12 -1.38 20.88
C ARG A 272 -12.43 -0.65 21.06
N LEU A 273 -12.42 0.52 21.71
CA LEU A 273 -13.58 1.37 21.90
C LEU A 273 -14.00 2.13 20.62
N GLY A 274 -13.22 2.06 19.55
CA GLY A 274 -13.50 2.76 18.30
C GLY A 274 -13.22 4.26 18.33
N LEU A 275 -12.51 4.74 19.34
CA LEU A 275 -12.21 6.17 19.52
C LEU A 275 -11.13 6.66 18.54
N GLN A 276 -10.26 5.79 18.05
CA GLN A 276 -9.22 6.14 17.08
C GLN A 276 -8.85 4.91 16.21
N PRO A 277 -8.30 5.10 14.99
CA PRO A 277 -8.03 4.01 14.05
C PRO A 277 -6.69 3.31 14.26
N LEU A 278 -5.71 3.93 14.95
CA LEU A 278 -4.35 3.43 15.07
C LEU A 278 -4.30 2.13 15.89
N HIS A 279 -4.08 1.01 15.22
CA HIS A 279 -3.91 -0.26 15.90
C HIS A 279 -2.59 -0.29 16.67
N PRO A 280 -2.54 -0.81 17.92
CA PRO A 280 -1.32 -0.80 18.75
C PRO A 280 -0.12 -1.53 18.13
N ALA A 281 -0.35 -2.42 17.16
CA ALA A 281 0.72 -3.08 16.40
C ALA A 281 1.61 -2.10 15.62
N TRP A 282 1.10 -0.93 15.21
CA TRP A 282 1.90 0.10 14.56
C TRP A 282 2.92 0.74 15.50
N LEU A 283 2.56 0.98 16.75
CA LEU A 283 3.50 1.48 17.76
C LEU A 283 4.58 0.44 18.07
N ARG A 284 4.21 -0.84 18.13
CA ARG A 284 5.19 -1.94 18.30
C ARG A 284 6.12 -2.04 17.10
N LEU A 285 5.58 -1.91 15.89
CA LEU A 285 6.39 -1.91 14.67
C LEU A 285 7.35 -0.72 14.65
N ALA A 286 6.88 0.49 14.95
CA ALA A 286 7.73 1.69 15.01
C ALA A 286 8.84 1.59 16.06
N ASP A 287 8.61 0.86 17.17
CA ASP A 287 9.63 0.61 18.19
C ASP A 287 10.68 -0.44 17.77
N ARG A 288 10.27 -1.45 16.98
CA ARG A 288 11.07 -2.65 16.72
C ARG A 288 11.59 -2.75 15.28
N ALA A 289 11.07 -1.96 14.34
CA ALA A 289 11.53 -1.97 12.95
C ALA A 289 13.03 -1.72 12.85
N CYS A 290 13.69 -2.44 11.95
CA CYS A 290 15.11 -2.23 11.68
C CYS A 290 15.34 -0.84 11.07
N LEU A 291 16.50 -0.28 11.35
CA LEU A 291 17.09 0.76 10.51
C LEU A 291 17.78 0.04 9.35
N VAL A 292 17.66 0.59 8.15
CA VAL A 292 18.23 -0.04 6.95
C VAL A 292 19.37 0.79 6.39
N ASP A 293 20.34 0.10 5.81
CA ASP A 293 21.40 0.68 4.98
C ASP A 293 20.94 0.70 3.52
N ALA A 294 20.97 1.85 2.87
CA ALA A 294 20.62 2.03 1.47
C ALA A 294 21.84 2.04 0.53
N GLY A 295 23.02 1.67 1.01
CA GLY A 295 24.27 1.73 0.26
C GLY A 295 24.25 0.90 -1.02
N ARG A 296 23.51 -0.21 -1.08
CA ARG A 296 23.35 -0.99 -2.30
C ARG A 296 22.62 -0.20 -3.39
N ALA A 297 21.53 0.48 -3.04
CA ALA A 297 20.81 1.32 -3.99
C ALA A 297 21.69 2.44 -4.55
N THR A 298 22.55 3.03 -3.72
CA THR A 298 23.51 4.04 -4.18
C THR A 298 24.53 3.45 -5.13
N ARG A 299 25.14 2.31 -4.81
CA ARG A 299 26.19 1.71 -5.65
C ARG A 299 25.68 1.14 -6.96
N GLU A 300 24.56 0.41 -6.93
CA GLU A 300 24.08 -0.34 -8.10
C GLU A 300 23.10 0.46 -8.97
N LEU A 301 22.29 1.34 -8.35
CA LEU A 301 21.31 2.14 -9.07
C LEU A 301 21.76 3.59 -9.31
N GLY A 302 22.85 4.05 -8.68
CA GLY A 302 23.22 5.46 -8.63
C GLY A 302 22.19 6.31 -7.87
N TRP A 303 21.40 5.65 -7.01
CA TRP A 303 20.31 6.30 -6.30
C TRP A 303 20.79 7.06 -5.07
N THR A 304 20.36 8.30 -4.96
CA THR A 304 20.50 9.13 -3.75
C THR A 304 19.17 9.84 -3.51
N PRO A 305 18.68 9.92 -2.27
CA PRO A 305 17.44 10.62 -1.99
C PRO A 305 17.63 12.13 -2.23
N ARG A 306 16.65 12.78 -2.86
CA ARG A 306 16.59 14.23 -3.03
C ARG A 306 16.11 14.94 -1.77
N TYR A 307 15.24 14.25 -1.03
CA TYR A 307 14.70 14.72 0.24
C TYR A 307 15.41 13.97 1.35
N ASP A 308 16.05 14.69 2.26
CA ASP A 308 16.46 14.10 3.53
C ASP A 308 15.22 13.75 4.37
N ALA A 309 15.40 13.03 5.48
CA ALA A 309 14.29 12.58 6.29
C ALA A 309 13.51 13.74 6.94
N VAL A 310 14.20 14.86 7.25
CA VAL A 310 13.58 16.06 7.82
C VAL A 310 12.69 16.74 6.79
N ALA A 311 13.21 16.99 5.58
CA ALA A 311 12.46 17.58 4.49
C ALA A 311 11.25 16.72 4.08
N ALA A 312 11.39 15.39 4.04
CA ALA A 312 10.30 14.48 3.76
C ALA A 312 9.21 14.54 4.84
N CYS A 313 9.59 14.61 6.13
CA CYS A 313 8.67 14.80 7.24
C CYS A 313 7.98 16.15 7.18
N ALA A 314 8.72 17.22 6.90
CA ALA A 314 8.22 18.59 6.80
C ALA A 314 7.18 18.73 5.67
N ASP A 315 7.39 18.11 4.48
CA ASP A 315 6.42 18.13 3.39
C ASP A 315 5.09 17.48 3.83
N LEU A 316 5.16 16.31 4.47
CA LEU A 316 3.98 15.64 5.02
C LEU A 316 3.27 16.51 6.06
N ALA A 317 4.00 17.04 7.04
CA ALA A 317 3.44 17.85 8.13
C ALA A 317 2.82 19.14 7.59
N ALA A 318 3.47 19.84 6.65
CA ALA A 318 2.94 21.03 5.99
C ALA A 318 1.66 20.74 5.21
N ALA A 319 1.61 19.60 4.50
CA ALA A 319 0.43 19.19 3.76
C ALA A 319 -0.74 18.83 4.69
N MET A 320 -0.47 18.16 5.82
CA MET A 320 -1.49 17.88 6.84
C MET A 320 -2.07 19.16 7.42
N ARG A 321 -1.22 20.15 7.79
CA ARG A 321 -1.65 21.48 8.27
C ARG A 321 -2.52 22.20 7.26
N ALA A 322 -2.11 22.19 5.99
CA ALA A 322 -2.83 22.85 4.89
C ALA A 322 -4.08 22.08 4.42
N GLY A 323 -4.34 20.88 4.96
CA GLY A 323 -5.44 20.03 4.51
C GLY A 323 -5.29 19.55 3.07
N ARG A 324 -4.06 19.54 2.52
CA ARG A 324 -3.80 19.06 1.16
C ARG A 324 -3.94 17.53 1.09
N SER A 325 -4.32 17.03 -0.06
CA SER A 325 -4.47 15.59 -0.32
C SER A 325 -4.26 15.30 -1.80
N GLY A 326 -4.01 14.04 -2.14
CA GLY A 326 -4.07 13.57 -3.50
C GLY A 326 -5.51 13.44 -3.99
N ALA A 327 -5.71 13.47 -5.31
CA ALA A 327 -7.03 13.41 -5.93
C ALA A 327 -7.53 11.97 -6.14
N SER A 328 -6.66 10.98 -6.06
CA SER A 328 -7.06 9.57 -6.25
C SER A 328 -7.87 9.03 -5.05
N PRO A 329 -8.74 8.04 -5.27
CA PRO A 329 -9.58 7.48 -4.21
C PRO A 329 -8.85 7.04 -2.94
N PRO A 330 -7.63 6.47 -2.95
CA PRO A 330 -6.90 6.16 -1.73
C PRO A 330 -6.28 7.37 -1.04
N LEU A 331 -5.91 8.43 -1.77
CA LEU A 331 -5.23 9.61 -1.23
C LEU A 331 -6.17 10.77 -0.91
N ALA A 332 -7.39 10.74 -1.44
CA ALA A 332 -8.42 11.73 -1.14
C ALA A 332 -8.90 11.58 0.32
N PRO A 333 -9.37 12.67 0.95
CA PRO A 333 -9.99 12.59 2.26
C PRO A 333 -11.11 11.56 2.25
N GLY A 334 -11.12 10.64 3.22
CA GLY A 334 -12.15 9.62 3.31
C GLY A 334 -13.52 10.28 3.39
N ARG A 335 -14.47 9.84 2.56
CA ARG A 335 -15.87 10.12 2.82
C ARG A 335 -16.20 9.58 4.20
N PRO A 336 -17.00 10.28 5.03
CA PRO A 336 -17.36 9.83 6.36
C PRO A 336 -18.08 8.47 6.29
N ALA A 337 -17.32 7.39 6.41
CA ALA A 337 -17.83 6.02 6.43
C ALA A 337 -18.25 5.60 7.83
N PHE A 338 -18.84 6.51 8.64
CA PHE A 338 -19.52 6.19 9.87
C PHE A 338 -20.98 6.68 9.78
N ARG A 339 -21.76 6.00 8.97
CA ARG A 339 -23.13 5.74 9.41
C ARG A 339 -23.01 4.60 10.42
N PHE A 340 -23.48 4.79 11.63
CA PHE A 340 -23.96 3.72 12.49
C PHE A 340 -25.08 3.03 11.72
N GLY A 341 -24.74 2.19 10.75
CA GLY A 341 -25.66 1.34 10.04
C GLY A 341 -25.96 0.19 10.97
N ARG A 342 -27.17 0.15 11.51
CA ARG A 342 -27.80 -1.11 11.89
C ARG A 342 -27.48 -2.11 10.78
N PRO A 343 -27.18 -3.40 11.12
CA PRO A 343 -27.09 -4.43 10.11
C PRO A 343 -28.43 -4.44 9.36
N THR A 344 -28.45 -3.94 8.15
CA THR A 344 -29.55 -4.19 7.25
C THR A 344 -29.47 -5.66 6.92
N HIS A 345 -30.30 -6.44 7.59
CA HIS A 345 -30.76 -7.71 7.08
C HIS A 345 -31.28 -7.42 5.66
N GLN A 346 -30.47 -7.63 4.66
CA GLN A 346 -30.97 -7.84 3.31
C GLN A 346 -31.73 -9.17 3.36
N SER A 347 -33.03 -9.06 3.64
CA SER A 347 -33.96 -10.12 3.32
C SER A 347 -33.83 -10.38 1.83
N GLN A 348 -33.18 -11.48 1.50
CA GLN A 348 -33.29 -12.08 0.17
C GLN A 348 -34.79 -12.30 -0.07
N ARG A 349 -35.42 -11.42 -0.84
CA ARG A 349 -36.74 -11.74 -1.42
C ARG A 349 -36.51 -12.92 -2.36
N PRO A 350 -37.19 -14.04 -2.18
CA PRO A 350 -37.10 -15.15 -3.12
C PRO A 350 -37.63 -14.67 -4.47
N SER A 351 -36.84 -14.93 -5.52
CA SER A 351 -37.22 -14.70 -6.92
C SER A 351 -38.58 -15.37 -7.18
N PRO A 352 -39.51 -14.71 -7.89
CA PRO A 352 -40.77 -15.33 -8.27
C PRO A 352 -40.46 -16.53 -9.19
N ARG A 353 -40.96 -17.72 -8.79
CA ARG A 353 -40.94 -18.91 -9.61
C ARG A 353 -41.68 -18.63 -10.93
N PRO A 354 -41.18 -19.08 -12.09
CA PRO A 354 -41.92 -18.99 -13.33
C PRO A 354 -43.22 -19.81 -13.20
N ARG A 355 -44.35 -19.17 -13.52
CA ARG A 355 -45.64 -19.83 -13.60
C ARG A 355 -45.56 -20.95 -14.63
N ALA A 356 -45.92 -22.20 -14.22
CA ALA A 356 -46.13 -23.32 -15.10
C ALA A 356 -47.24 -22.94 -16.12
N ALA A 357 -46.93 -23.07 -17.39
CA ALA A 357 -47.90 -22.93 -18.47
C ALA A 357 -48.93 -24.07 -18.31
N THR A 358 -50.18 -23.69 -18.12
CA THR A 358 -51.30 -24.60 -18.17
C THR A 358 -51.43 -25.16 -19.59
N ALA A 359 -51.25 -26.47 -19.73
CA ALA A 359 -51.52 -27.20 -20.97
C ALA A 359 -53.05 -27.10 -21.27
N GLY A 360 -53.37 -26.52 -22.41
CA GLY A 360 -54.71 -26.55 -22.97
C GLY A 360 -55.05 -27.96 -23.51
N PRO A 361 -56.34 -28.32 -23.56
CA PRO A 361 -56.74 -29.65 -23.98
C PRO A 361 -56.56 -29.87 -25.49
N GLY A 362 -55.93 -30.97 -25.84
CA GLY A 362 -55.77 -31.40 -27.22
C GLY A 362 -57.08 -31.84 -27.88
N PRO A 363 -57.20 -31.74 -29.21
CA PRO A 363 -58.42 -32.09 -29.95
C PRO A 363 -58.56 -33.63 -30.01
N SER A 364 -59.83 -34.07 -29.76
CA SER A 364 -60.30 -35.43 -29.97
C SER A 364 -60.27 -35.79 -31.46
N VAL A 365 -59.56 -36.86 -31.79
CA VAL A 365 -59.71 -37.51 -33.11
C VAL A 365 -60.63 -38.73 -32.92
N GLY A 366 -61.80 -38.65 -33.56
CA GLY A 366 -62.77 -39.72 -33.61
C GLY A 366 -62.24 -40.88 -34.45
N GLY A 367 -62.63 -42.05 -34.00
CA GLY A 367 -62.38 -43.30 -34.69
C GLY A 367 -63.24 -43.54 -35.89
N SER A 368 -62.80 -44.38 -36.77
CA SER A 368 -63.63 -45.21 -37.63
C SER A 368 -62.95 -46.49 -38.00
N ALA A 369 -63.65 -47.52 -37.71
CA ALA A 369 -63.53 -48.92 -38.05
C ALA A 369 -62.90 -49.25 -39.41
N ARG A 370 -62.07 -50.22 -39.46
CA ARG A 370 -62.23 -51.57 -39.98
C ARG A 370 -61.04 -52.40 -39.64
#